data_3a048e345a8f3bbcc36587fa8f921324
#
_entry.id   3a048e345a8f3bbcc36587fa8f921324
#
_cell.length_a   1.000
_cell.length_b   1.000
_cell.length_c   1.000
_cell.angle_alpha   90.00
_cell.angle_beta   90.00
_cell.angle_gamma   90.00
#
_symmetry.space_group_name_H-M   'P 1'
#
loop_
_entity.id
_entity.type
_entity.pdbx_description
1 polymer ?
#
loop_
_entity_poly.entity_id
_entity_poly.type
_entity_poly.pdbx_seq_one_letter_code
_entity_poly.pdbx_strand_id
1 'polypeptide(L)'
;KSIELIFTIIPVMCLWLGIMSIAKKSGLLDKLSKLLTPVLKYLFPEIPKDSPAFSYISINIIMNMLGVGNAATPFSYCMYENYYGFSLQELNNNKDTASRSMITFIVLNTAAITIIPTTIISLRILNKSINPMEIVPYIIITSTFSCIIGLILDRLYYLVIRK
;
A
#
# COMPACT_ATOMS: atom_id res chain seq x y z
N LYS A 1 -13.19 -7.12 -26.96
CA LYS A 1 -13.14 -6.01 -25.97
C LYS A 1 -12.28 -6.36 -24.76
N SER A 2 -12.53 -7.46 -23.99
CA SER A 2 -11.71 -7.80 -22.81
C SER A 2 -10.26 -8.12 -23.15
N ILE A 3 -10.01 -8.85 -24.22
CA ILE A 3 -8.67 -9.20 -24.72
C ILE A 3 -7.91 -7.94 -25.17
N GLU A 4 -8.55 -7.04 -25.91
CA GLU A 4 -7.96 -5.75 -26.32
C GLU A 4 -7.56 -4.90 -25.10
N LEU A 5 -8.38 -4.91 -24.06
CA LEU A 5 -8.11 -4.19 -22.81
C LEU A 5 -6.87 -4.75 -22.10
N ILE A 6 -6.69 -6.07 -22.09
CA ILE A 6 -5.52 -6.75 -21.54
C ILE A 6 -4.25 -6.32 -22.31
N PHE A 7 -4.25 -6.40 -23.64
CA PHE A 7 -3.11 -6.00 -24.46
C PHE A 7 -2.75 -4.51 -24.33
N THR A 8 -3.69 -3.68 -23.93
CA THR A 8 -3.45 -2.25 -23.73
C THR A 8 -2.95 -1.93 -22.32
N ILE A 9 -3.44 -2.64 -21.31
CA ILE A 9 -3.02 -2.39 -19.91
C ILE A 9 -1.64 -3.01 -19.63
N ILE A 10 -1.33 -4.20 -20.14
CA ILE A 10 -0.06 -4.88 -19.88
C ILE A 10 1.16 -4.00 -20.17
N PRO A 11 1.32 -3.35 -21.35
CA PRO A 11 2.47 -2.51 -21.62
C PRO A 11 2.62 -1.35 -20.62
N VAL A 12 1.52 -0.71 -20.24
CA VAL A 12 1.53 0.38 -19.26
C VAL A 12 1.97 -0.13 -17.89
N MET A 13 1.46 -1.29 -17.46
CA MET A 13 1.87 -1.91 -16.21
C MET A 13 3.36 -2.31 -16.23
N CYS A 14 3.85 -2.90 -17.33
CA CYS A 14 5.25 -3.24 -17.50
C CYS A 14 6.17 -2.01 -17.43
N LEU A 15 5.77 -0.90 -18.07
CA LEU A 15 6.50 0.36 -18.00
C LEU A 15 6.63 0.86 -16.55
N TRP A 16 5.50 0.89 -15.82
CA TRP A 16 5.50 1.33 -14.42
C TRP A 16 6.30 0.40 -13.51
N LEU A 17 6.21 -0.92 -13.69
CA LEU A 17 7.03 -1.89 -12.96
C LEU A 17 8.52 -1.68 -13.23
N GLY A 18 8.89 -1.38 -14.48
CA GLY A 18 10.26 -1.03 -14.86
C GLY A 18 10.76 0.23 -14.16
N ILE A 19 9.96 1.31 -14.17
CA ILE A 19 10.27 2.57 -13.47
C ILE A 19 10.44 2.31 -11.96
N MET A 20 9.54 1.53 -11.35
CA MET A 20 9.62 1.19 -9.92
C MET A 20 10.84 0.33 -9.60
N SER A 21 11.23 -0.57 -10.50
CA SER A 21 12.47 -1.35 -10.34
C SER A 21 13.71 -0.45 -10.31
N ILE A 22 13.75 0.58 -11.18
CA ILE A 22 14.81 1.59 -11.18
C ILE A 22 14.77 2.40 -9.89
N ALA A 23 13.61 2.87 -9.46
CA ALA A 23 13.43 3.63 -8.22
C ALA A 23 13.87 2.83 -6.97
N LYS A 24 13.64 1.50 -6.96
CA LYS A 24 14.13 0.61 -5.91
C LYS A 24 15.66 0.52 -5.94
N LYS A 25 16.26 0.26 -7.11
CA LYS A 25 17.70 0.13 -7.27
C LYS A 25 18.46 1.43 -6.99
N SER A 26 17.86 2.59 -7.24
CA SER A 26 18.44 3.90 -6.95
C SER A 26 18.41 4.28 -5.46
N GLY A 27 17.80 3.47 -4.60
CA GLY A 27 17.61 3.78 -3.17
C GLY A 27 16.56 4.86 -2.90
N LEU A 28 15.80 5.29 -3.92
CA LEU A 28 14.73 6.28 -3.75
C LEU A 28 13.63 5.78 -2.82
N LEU A 29 13.23 4.51 -2.98
CA LEU A 29 12.22 3.91 -2.12
C LEU A 29 12.67 3.80 -0.67
N ASP A 30 13.97 3.55 -0.43
CA ASP A 30 14.52 3.50 0.92
C ASP A 30 14.49 4.88 1.59
N LYS A 31 14.75 5.96 0.84
CA LYS A 31 14.64 7.33 1.35
C LYS A 31 13.19 7.68 1.70
N LEU A 32 12.26 7.34 0.82
CA LEU A 32 10.81 7.55 1.05
C LEU A 32 10.32 6.70 2.23
N SER A 33 10.78 5.46 2.35
CA SER A 33 10.49 4.57 3.49
C SER A 33 10.91 5.19 4.82
N LYS A 34 12.12 5.77 4.89
CA LYS A 34 12.60 6.47 6.08
C LYS A 34 11.73 7.66 6.46
N LEU A 35 11.16 8.36 5.50
CA LEU A 35 10.23 9.47 5.73
C LEU A 35 8.90 8.99 6.33
N LEU A 36 8.39 7.83 5.91
CA LEU A 36 7.16 7.25 6.44
C LEU A 36 7.33 6.53 7.78
N THR A 37 8.54 6.07 8.09
CA THR A 37 8.84 5.29 9.30
C THR A 37 8.29 5.92 10.60
N PRO A 38 8.42 7.24 10.88
CA PRO A 38 7.90 7.82 12.12
C PRO A 38 6.38 7.70 12.24
N VAL A 39 5.66 7.87 11.13
CA VAL A 39 4.19 7.70 11.09
C VAL A 39 3.81 6.25 11.32
N LEU A 40 4.53 5.33 10.68
CA LEU A 40 4.28 3.90 10.81
C LEU A 40 4.59 3.37 12.20
N LYS A 41 5.63 3.86 12.87
CA LYS A 41 5.93 3.52 14.26
C LYS A 41 4.78 3.89 15.21
N TYR A 42 4.05 4.95 14.91
CA TYR A 42 2.86 5.34 15.68
C TYR A 42 1.65 4.44 15.36
N LEU A 43 1.49 4.02 14.10
CA LEU A 43 0.40 3.15 13.67
C LEU A 43 0.59 1.69 14.11
N PHE A 44 1.84 1.21 14.17
CA PHE A 44 2.23 -0.15 14.49
C PHE A 44 3.07 -0.23 15.77
N PRO A 45 2.50 0.07 16.95
CA PRO A 45 3.26 0.09 18.20
C PRO A 45 3.76 -1.30 18.65
N GLU A 46 3.16 -2.37 18.15
CA GLU A 46 3.51 -3.76 18.48
C GLU A 46 4.78 -4.23 17.77
N ILE A 47 5.16 -3.59 16.66
CA ILE A 47 6.33 -3.99 15.88
C ILE A 47 7.61 -3.43 16.54
N PRO A 48 8.63 -4.25 16.77
CA PRO A 48 9.92 -3.79 17.29
C PRO A 48 10.51 -2.68 16.41
N LYS A 49 11.04 -1.62 17.05
CA LYS A 49 11.49 -0.39 16.36
C LYS A 49 12.55 -0.62 15.26
N ASP A 50 13.36 -1.66 15.43
CA ASP A 50 14.45 -2.03 14.52
C ASP A 50 14.07 -3.18 13.57
N SER A 51 12.79 -3.55 13.54
CA SER A 51 12.32 -4.62 12.69
C SER A 51 12.37 -4.24 11.21
N PRO A 52 12.86 -5.12 10.33
CA PRO A 52 12.81 -4.94 8.88
C PRO A 52 11.38 -4.82 8.34
N ALA A 53 10.38 -5.27 9.11
CA ALA A 53 8.97 -5.16 8.74
C ALA A 53 8.55 -3.71 8.40
N PHE A 54 9.08 -2.70 9.11
CA PHE A 54 8.80 -1.30 8.80
C PHE A 54 9.21 -0.91 7.38
N SER A 55 10.34 -1.41 6.89
CA SER A 55 10.79 -1.14 5.54
C SER A 55 9.82 -1.72 4.51
N TYR A 56 9.36 -2.95 4.72
CA TYR A 56 8.41 -3.62 3.80
C TYR A 56 7.03 -2.98 3.80
N ILE A 57 6.51 -2.65 4.99
CA ILE A 57 5.24 -1.93 5.14
C ILE A 57 5.35 -0.57 4.44
N SER A 58 6.44 0.16 4.65
CA SER A 58 6.67 1.45 4.00
C SER A 58 6.70 1.35 2.48
N ILE A 59 7.45 0.39 1.94
CA ILE A 59 7.54 0.17 0.50
C ILE A 59 6.18 -0.21 -0.08
N ASN A 60 5.42 -1.07 0.59
CA ASN A 60 4.07 -1.44 0.18
C ASN A 60 3.16 -0.21 0.09
N ILE A 61 3.15 0.65 1.12
CA ILE A 61 2.35 1.86 1.15
C ILE A 61 2.79 2.83 0.03
N ILE A 62 4.10 3.03 -0.17
CA ILE A 62 4.63 3.89 -1.24
C ILE A 62 4.18 3.39 -2.61
N MET A 63 4.24 2.08 -2.86
CA MET A 63 3.78 1.49 -4.12
C MET A 63 2.29 1.74 -4.37
N ASN A 64 1.47 1.63 -3.33
CA ASN A 64 0.05 1.96 -3.41
C ASN A 64 -0.16 3.47 -3.68
N MET A 65 0.60 4.35 -3.01
CA MET A 65 0.53 5.81 -3.25
C MET A 65 0.89 6.16 -4.70
N LEU A 66 1.82 5.43 -5.31
CA LEU A 66 2.21 5.60 -6.71
C LEU A 66 1.28 4.86 -7.69
N GLY A 67 0.19 4.26 -7.20
CA GLY A 67 -0.82 3.60 -8.03
C GLY A 67 -0.36 2.30 -8.68
N VAL A 68 0.69 1.68 -8.15
CA VAL A 68 1.25 0.41 -8.63
C VAL A 68 1.00 -0.70 -7.61
N GLY A 69 -0.24 -0.80 -7.11
CA GLY A 69 -0.63 -1.74 -6.07
C GLY A 69 -0.27 -3.20 -6.35
N ASN A 70 -0.28 -3.62 -7.62
CA ASN A 70 0.16 -4.97 -8.00
C ASN A 70 1.65 -5.21 -7.70
N ALA A 71 2.50 -4.18 -7.78
CA ALA A 71 3.90 -4.26 -7.40
C ALA A 71 4.11 -4.22 -5.87
N ALA A 72 3.09 -3.82 -5.11
CA ALA A 72 3.10 -3.83 -3.65
C ALA A 72 2.89 -5.22 -3.06
N THR A 73 2.24 -6.14 -3.80
CA THR A 73 1.87 -7.47 -3.32
C THR A 73 3.03 -8.28 -2.72
N PRO A 74 4.23 -8.35 -3.33
CA PRO A 74 5.36 -9.09 -2.74
C PRO A 74 5.77 -8.56 -1.36
N PHE A 75 5.55 -7.28 -1.08
CA PHE A 75 5.89 -6.67 0.20
C PHE A 75 4.83 -6.94 1.29
N SER A 76 3.64 -7.42 0.92
CA SER A 76 2.63 -7.86 1.88
C SER A 76 2.93 -9.24 2.47
N TYR A 77 3.81 -10.03 1.89
CA TYR A 77 4.21 -11.34 2.43
C TYR A 77 4.85 -11.25 3.81
N CYS A 78 5.40 -10.09 4.20
CA CYS A 78 5.87 -9.87 5.56
C CYS A 78 4.78 -10.06 6.64
N MET A 79 3.49 -10.13 6.24
CA MET A 79 2.39 -10.42 7.16
C MET A 79 2.30 -11.89 7.56
N TYR A 80 2.57 -12.78 6.62
CA TYR A 80 2.28 -14.21 6.74
C TYR A 80 3.53 -15.08 6.87
N GLU A 81 4.63 -14.68 6.23
CA GLU A 81 5.84 -15.49 6.19
C GLU A 81 6.99 -14.80 6.92
N ASN A 82 7.75 -15.63 7.66
CA ASN A 82 9.01 -15.24 8.30
C ASN A 82 10.12 -15.09 7.25
N TYR A 83 9.84 -14.37 6.15
CA TYR A 83 10.74 -14.24 5.02
C TYR A 83 12.01 -13.47 5.36
N TYR A 84 11.96 -12.65 6.43
CA TYR A 84 13.08 -11.84 6.91
C TYR A 84 13.28 -11.94 8.43
N GLY A 85 12.92 -13.08 9.03
CA GLY A 85 13.07 -13.31 10.45
C GLY A 85 11.98 -12.69 11.33
N PHE A 86 10.92 -12.11 10.75
CA PHE A 86 9.81 -11.53 11.49
C PHE A 86 8.52 -11.56 10.66
N SER A 87 7.47 -12.10 11.25
CA SER A 87 6.11 -12.11 10.69
C SER A 87 5.17 -11.30 11.58
N LEU A 88 4.27 -10.52 11.00
CA LEU A 88 3.24 -9.81 11.78
C LEU A 88 2.30 -10.79 12.51
N GLN A 89 2.20 -12.01 12.04
CA GLN A 89 1.40 -13.07 12.69
C GLN A 89 2.04 -13.56 13.97
N GLU A 90 3.38 -13.52 14.10
CA GLU A 90 4.09 -13.93 15.32
C GLU A 90 3.82 -13.01 16.52
N LEU A 91 3.28 -11.81 16.26
CA LEU A 91 2.83 -10.89 17.32
C LEU A 91 1.59 -11.41 18.07
N ASN A 92 0.94 -12.44 17.56
CA ASN A 92 -0.22 -13.04 18.19
C ASN A 92 0.09 -14.46 18.65
N ASN A 93 -0.21 -14.74 19.93
CA ASN A 93 -0.05 -16.09 20.50
C ASN A 93 -0.99 -17.14 19.86
N ASN A 94 -2.03 -16.68 19.17
CA ASN A 94 -2.99 -17.54 18.48
C ASN A 94 -2.81 -17.42 16.96
N LYS A 95 -2.29 -18.49 16.33
CA LYS A 95 -2.01 -18.51 14.89
C LYS A 95 -3.26 -18.43 13.99
N ASP A 96 -4.42 -18.73 14.55
CA ASP A 96 -5.70 -18.74 13.82
C ASP A 96 -6.37 -17.36 13.76
N THR A 97 -5.84 -16.38 14.47
CA THR A 97 -6.40 -15.02 14.51
C THR A 97 -5.39 -13.99 14.05
N ALA A 98 -5.85 -13.01 13.28
CA ALA A 98 -5.01 -11.92 12.81
C ALA A 98 -4.52 -11.06 13.98
N SER A 99 -3.23 -10.68 13.97
CA SER A 99 -2.70 -9.69 14.92
C SER A 99 -3.28 -8.32 14.63
N ARG A 100 -3.26 -7.43 15.62
CA ARG A 100 -3.68 -6.03 15.42
C ARG A 100 -2.92 -5.36 14.27
N SER A 101 -1.61 -5.57 14.22
CA SER A 101 -0.77 -5.01 13.16
C SER A 101 -1.15 -5.53 11.77
N MET A 102 -1.58 -6.80 11.66
CA MET A 102 -2.11 -7.35 10.41
C MET A 102 -3.39 -6.63 9.98
N ILE A 103 -4.34 -6.44 10.91
CA ILE A 103 -5.61 -5.77 10.62
C ILE A 103 -5.36 -4.33 10.18
N THR A 104 -4.58 -3.56 10.93
CA THR A 104 -4.22 -2.18 10.58
C THR A 104 -3.52 -2.11 9.21
N PHE A 105 -2.64 -3.08 8.89
CA PHE A 105 -1.98 -3.14 7.59
C PHE A 105 -2.96 -3.41 6.45
N ILE A 106 -3.91 -4.33 6.63
CA ILE A 106 -4.96 -4.61 5.64
C ILE A 106 -5.82 -3.37 5.42
N VAL A 107 -6.20 -2.66 6.48
CA VAL A 107 -6.96 -1.41 6.38
C VAL A 107 -6.19 -0.36 5.58
N LEU A 108 -4.92 -0.16 5.89
CA LEU A 108 -4.05 0.78 5.14
C LEU A 108 -3.88 0.37 3.67
N ASN A 109 -3.77 -0.92 3.39
CA ASN A 109 -3.59 -1.41 2.03
C ASN A 109 -4.88 -1.30 1.20
N THR A 110 -6.04 -1.51 1.83
CA THR A 110 -7.35 -1.44 1.18
C THR A 110 -7.83 0.00 0.98
N ALA A 111 -7.65 0.85 2.00
CA ALA A 111 -7.98 2.27 1.96
C ALA A 111 -6.78 3.15 1.56
N ALA A 112 -5.89 2.62 0.72
CA ALA A 112 -4.62 3.25 0.39
C ALA A 112 -4.79 4.66 -0.19
N ILE A 113 -4.01 5.60 0.33
CA ILE A 113 -3.89 6.93 -0.27
C ILE A 113 -3.21 6.77 -1.63
N THR A 114 -3.87 7.23 -2.70
CA THR A 114 -3.33 7.17 -4.06
C THR A 114 -3.02 8.58 -4.52
N ILE A 115 -1.74 8.88 -4.76
CA ILE A 115 -1.28 10.18 -5.27
C ILE A 115 -1.29 10.17 -6.80
N ILE A 116 -0.81 9.08 -7.40
CA ILE A 116 -0.76 8.93 -8.86
C ILE A 116 -1.61 7.73 -9.26
N PRO A 117 -2.89 7.92 -9.64
CA PRO A 117 -3.77 6.82 -10.05
C PRO A 117 -3.46 6.35 -11.47
N THR A 118 -2.31 5.70 -11.65
CA THR A 118 -1.75 5.31 -12.97
C THR A 118 -2.73 4.49 -13.80
N THR A 119 -3.43 3.53 -13.20
CA THR A 119 -4.42 2.68 -13.88
C THR A 119 -5.61 3.50 -14.41
N ILE A 120 -6.12 4.44 -13.61
CA ILE A 120 -7.28 5.26 -13.99
C ILE A 120 -6.88 6.26 -15.06
N ILE A 121 -5.71 6.89 -14.93
CA ILE A 121 -5.17 7.80 -15.96
C ILE A 121 -5.01 7.05 -17.28
N SER A 122 -4.43 5.85 -17.25
CA SER A 122 -4.25 5.02 -18.44
C SER A 122 -5.59 4.67 -19.11
N LEU A 123 -6.59 4.25 -18.33
CA LEU A 123 -7.93 3.97 -18.86
C LEU A 123 -8.58 5.22 -19.49
N ARG A 124 -8.40 6.40 -18.91
CA ARG A 124 -8.92 7.65 -19.47
C ARG A 124 -8.22 8.03 -20.78
N ILE A 125 -6.90 7.82 -20.86
CA ILE A 125 -6.14 8.03 -22.12
C ILE A 125 -6.65 7.08 -23.20
N LEU A 126 -6.85 5.80 -22.89
CA LEU A 126 -7.37 4.80 -23.82
C LEU A 126 -8.76 5.15 -24.35
N ASN A 127 -9.61 5.72 -23.49
CA ASN A 127 -10.94 6.17 -23.88
C ASN A 127 -10.95 7.59 -24.46
N LYS A 128 -9.78 8.10 -24.90
CA LYS A 128 -9.62 9.41 -25.57
C LYS A 128 -10.20 10.58 -24.77
N SER A 129 -10.07 10.54 -23.44
CA SER A 129 -10.46 11.66 -22.58
C SER A 129 -9.67 12.90 -22.94
N ILE A 130 -10.33 14.06 -23.06
CA ILE A 130 -9.72 15.35 -23.38
C ILE A 130 -8.70 15.75 -22.31
N ASN A 131 -9.01 15.48 -21.04
CA ASN A 131 -8.12 15.80 -19.93
C ASN A 131 -8.02 14.60 -18.95
N PRO A 132 -7.12 13.63 -19.20
CA PRO A 132 -6.99 12.43 -18.38
C PRO A 132 -6.58 12.71 -16.92
N MET A 133 -5.85 13.79 -16.66
CA MET A 133 -5.30 14.15 -15.36
C MET A 133 -6.30 14.86 -14.43
N GLU A 134 -7.42 15.35 -14.94
CA GLU A 134 -8.43 16.09 -14.18
C GLU A 134 -8.95 15.35 -12.94
N ILE A 135 -8.96 14.01 -12.98
CA ILE A 135 -9.47 13.18 -11.89
C ILE A 135 -8.50 13.06 -10.69
N VAL A 136 -7.23 13.40 -10.87
CA VAL A 136 -6.18 13.19 -9.86
C VAL A 136 -6.49 13.89 -8.53
N PRO A 137 -6.85 15.18 -8.48
CA PRO A 137 -7.15 15.85 -7.22
C PRO A 137 -8.32 15.21 -6.47
N TYR A 138 -9.34 14.79 -7.19
CA TYR A 138 -10.50 14.12 -6.57
C TYR A 138 -10.12 12.77 -5.97
N ILE A 139 -9.27 12.00 -6.63
CA ILE A 139 -8.79 10.72 -6.11
C ILE A 139 -7.93 10.92 -4.87
N ILE A 140 -7.05 11.92 -4.85
CA ILE A 140 -6.23 12.22 -3.66
C ILE A 140 -7.13 12.57 -2.47
N ILE A 141 -8.12 13.43 -2.66
CA ILE A 141 -9.06 13.83 -1.60
C ILE A 141 -9.84 12.61 -1.10
N THR A 142 -10.50 11.88 -1.99
CA THR A 142 -11.35 10.74 -1.62
C THR A 142 -10.56 9.61 -0.98
N SER A 143 -9.39 9.25 -1.49
CA SER A 143 -8.55 8.20 -0.92
C SER A 143 -7.98 8.60 0.45
N THR A 144 -7.64 9.88 0.64
CA THR A 144 -7.19 10.40 1.93
C THR A 144 -8.30 10.32 2.97
N PHE A 145 -9.51 10.75 2.63
CA PHE A 145 -10.67 10.62 3.52
C PHE A 145 -10.99 9.16 3.85
N SER A 146 -10.97 8.29 2.85
CA SER A 146 -11.18 6.84 3.03
C SER A 146 -10.15 6.25 4.00
N CYS A 147 -8.88 6.60 3.85
CA CYS A 147 -7.81 6.13 4.72
C CYS A 147 -7.99 6.62 6.17
N ILE A 148 -8.33 7.90 6.36
CA ILE A 148 -8.57 8.47 7.69
C ILE A 148 -9.76 7.76 8.37
N ILE A 149 -10.87 7.61 7.67
CA ILE A 149 -12.07 6.92 8.21
C ILE A 149 -11.73 5.46 8.53
N GLY A 150 -11.03 4.76 7.64
CA GLY A 150 -10.59 3.38 7.85
C GLY A 150 -9.75 3.22 9.11
N LEU A 151 -8.77 4.11 9.32
CA LEU A 151 -7.93 4.10 10.53
C LEU A 151 -8.72 4.45 11.81
N ILE A 152 -9.66 5.38 11.74
CA ILE A 152 -10.54 5.71 12.88
C ILE A 152 -11.38 4.49 13.25
N LEU A 153 -12.01 3.84 12.28
CA LEU A 153 -12.80 2.63 12.50
C LEU A 153 -11.96 1.48 13.06
N ASP A 154 -10.75 1.27 12.56
CA ASP A 154 -9.80 0.28 13.09
C ASP A 154 -9.50 0.54 14.57
N ARG A 155 -9.25 1.80 14.95
CA ARG A 155 -8.99 2.17 16.34
C ARG A 155 -10.22 2.03 17.23
N LEU A 156 -11.39 2.43 16.76
CA LEU A 156 -12.64 2.29 17.50
C LEU A 156 -12.99 0.82 17.74
N TYR A 157 -12.88 0.01 16.69
CA TYR A 157 -13.10 -1.43 16.78
C TYR A 157 -12.21 -2.09 17.83
N TYR A 158 -10.93 -1.73 17.83
CA TYR A 158 -9.97 -2.24 18.80
C TYR A 158 -10.32 -1.83 20.26
N LEU A 159 -10.79 -0.60 20.48
CA LEU A 159 -11.19 -0.12 21.80
C LEU A 159 -12.45 -0.81 22.32
N VAL A 160 -13.37 -1.20 21.44
CA VAL A 160 -14.64 -1.84 21.80
C VAL A 160 -14.46 -3.33 22.11
N ILE A 161 -13.67 -4.05 21.32
CA ILE A 161 -13.56 -5.52 21.44
C ILE A 161 -12.58 -5.94 22.55
N ARG A 162 -11.61 -5.10 22.90
CA ARG A 162 -10.63 -5.41 23.94
C ARG A 162 -11.11 -5.06 25.37
N LYS A 163 -12.39 -4.70 25.53
CA LYS A 163 -13.06 -4.70 26.85
C LYS A 163 -13.64 -6.06 27.14
#